data_5baa84a9fb2d34f713851c0d94303779
#
_entry.id   5baa84a9fb2d34f713851c0d94303779
#
_cell.length_a   1.000
_cell.length_b   1.000
_cell.length_c   1.000
_cell.angle_alpha   90.00
_cell.angle_beta   90.00
_cell.angle_gamma   90.00
#
_symmetry.space_group_name_H-M   'P 1'
#
loop_
_entity.id
_entity.type
_entity.pdbx_description
1 polymer ?
#
loop_
_entity_poly.entity_id
_entity_poly.type
_entity_poly.pdbx_seq_one_letter_code
_entity_poly.pdbx_strand_id
1 'polypeptide(L)'
;MAAGKTTVGRLLAERLGWHFVDLDEAFAEIHGQTPAEYIREYGIEDFRRKEKYVVEDLAELPIDKVIYATGGGYPCWEDNMECLKELGTSIYLKWEPEHLAKRLMLTDLSTRPVLQGRTEEELLSFI
;
A
#
# COMPACT_ATOMS: atom_id res chain seq x y z
N MET A 1 7.67 0.15 -2.86
CA MET A 1 7.61 -0.78 -1.72
C MET A 1 8.70 -0.46 -0.73
N ALA A 2 8.60 -0.90 0.55
CA ALA A 2 9.61 -0.65 1.61
C ALA A 2 10.02 0.83 1.85
N ALA A 3 9.32 1.80 1.28
CA ALA A 3 9.62 3.23 1.43
C ALA A 3 9.27 3.79 2.82
N GLY A 4 8.61 3.00 3.68
CA GLY A 4 8.23 3.41 5.04
C GLY A 4 6.91 4.17 5.14
N LYS A 5 5.98 3.98 4.21
CA LYS A 5 4.67 4.67 4.20
C LYS A 5 3.91 4.54 5.52
N THR A 6 3.76 3.32 6.01
CA THR A 6 3.08 3.04 7.29
C THR A 6 3.77 3.77 8.45
N THR A 7 5.09 3.70 8.55
CA THR A 7 5.86 4.35 9.61
C THR A 7 5.71 5.88 9.56
N VAL A 8 5.94 6.47 8.39
CA VAL A 8 5.84 7.93 8.20
C VAL A 8 4.41 8.40 8.38
N GLY A 9 3.44 7.65 7.83
CA GLY A 9 2.02 7.98 7.95
C GLY A 9 1.52 7.99 9.39
N ARG A 10 1.89 6.99 10.19
CA ARG A 10 1.54 6.93 11.63
C ARG A 10 2.14 8.10 12.42
N LEU A 11 3.43 8.38 12.21
CA LEU A 11 4.10 9.51 12.88
C LEU A 11 3.50 10.87 12.47
N LEU A 12 3.13 11.03 11.21
CA LEU A 12 2.50 12.24 10.73
C LEU A 12 1.10 12.41 11.32
N ALA A 13 0.30 11.35 11.35
CA ALA A 13 -1.03 11.34 11.94
C ALA A 13 -0.98 11.72 13.44
N GLU A 14 -0.05 11.11 14.17
CA GLU A 14 0.17 11.44 15.59
C GLU A 14 0.50 12.92 15.79
N ARG A 15 1.42 13.48 15.00
CA ARG A 15 1.81 14.89 15.09
C ARG A 15 0.69 15.86 14.76
N LEU A 16 -0.19 15.50 13.83
CA LEU A 16 -1.31 16.32 13.40
C LEU A 16 -2.58 16.11 14.24
N GLY A 17 -2.61 15.08 15.08
CA GLY A 17 -3.83 14.65 15.78
C GLY A 17 -4.90 14.13 14.79
N TRP A 18 -4.46 13.47 13.71
CA TRP A 18 -5.33 12.92 12.66
C TRP A 18 -5.45 11.39 12.80
N HIS A 19 -6.45 10.83 12.14
CA HIS A 19 -6.59 9.39 12.01
C HIS A 19 -5.54 8.82 11.05
N PHE A 20 -5.19 7.57 11.26
CA PHE A 20 -4.31 6.82 10.37
C PHE A 20 -4.98 5.53 9.93
N VAL A 21 -4.93 5.25 8.64
CA VAL A 21 -5.43 4.01 8.03
C VAL A 21 -4.35 3.44 7.13
N ASP A 22 -3.95 2.20 7.38
CA ASP A 22 -3.16 1.39 6.44
C ASP A 22 -4.13 0.58 5.58
N LEU A 23 -4.09 0.76 4.26
CA LEU A 23 -5.04 0.09 3.37
C LEU A 23 -4.86 -1.43 3.32
N ASP A 24 -3.66 -1.94 3.55
CA ASP A 24 -3.43 -3.38 3.65
C ASP A 24 -4.07 -3.96 4.93
N GLU A 25 -4.01 -3.22 6.05
CA GLU A 25 -4.68 -3.58 7.30
C GLU A 25 -6.21 -3.50 7.14
N ALA A 26 -6.74 -2.42 6.57
CA ALA A 26 -8.17 -2.25 6.32
C ALA A 26 -8.74 -3.34 5.40
N PHE A 27 -7.99 -3.69 4.34
CA PHE A 27 -8.35 -4.80 3.47
C PHE A 27 -8.49 -6.12 4.26
N ALA A 28 -7.51 -6.40 5.13
CA ALA A 28 -7.52 -7.63 5.92
C ALA A 28 -8.69 -7.68 6.90
N GLU A 29 -9.05 -6.57 7.51
CA GLU A 29 -10.22 -6.46 8.41
C GLU A 29 -11.54 -6.72 7.67
N ILE A 30 -11.70 -6.15 6.47
CA ILE A 30 -12.93 -6.29 5.67
C ILE A 30 -13.09 -7.70 5.09
N HIS A 31 -12.00 -8.29 4.58
CA HIS A 31 -12.05 -9.56 3.85
C HIS A 31 -11.67 -10.79 4.68
N GLY A 32 -11.18 -10.60 5.91
CA GLY A 32 -10.74 -11.69 6.79
C GLY A 32 -9.47 -12.40 6.32
N GLN A 33 -8.78 -11.84 5.33
CA GLN A 33 -7.55 -12.37 4.71
C GLN A 33 -6.58 -11.23 4.44
N THR A 34 -5.28 -11.47 4.64
CA THR A 34 -4.27 -10.49 4.25
C THR A 34 -4.22 -10.32 2.72
N PRO A 35 -3.76 -9.17 2.20
CA PRO A 35 -3.52 -8.98 0.77
C PRO A 35 -2.72 -10.13 0.14
N ALA A 36 -1.72 -10.64 0.84
CA ALA A 36 -0.87 -11.74 0.37
C ALA A 36 -1.64 -13.06 0.20
N GLU A 37 -2.50 -13.40 1.16
CA GLU A 37 -3.35 -14.58 1.11
C GLU A 37 -4.40 -14.45 0.01
N TYR A 38 -5.03 -13.29 -0.09
CA TYR A 38 -6.04 -13.00 -1.10
C TYR A 38 -5.46 -13.08 -2.53
N ILE A 39 -4.29 -12.47 -2.77
CA ILE A 39 -3.60 -12.54 -4.07
C ILE A 39 -3.25 -13.98 -4.44
N ARG A 40 -2.83 -14.79 -3.48
CA ARG A 40 -2.47 -16.19 -3.71
C ARG A 40 -3.67 -17.04 -4.09
N GLU A 41 -4.84 -16.72 -3.55
CA GLU A 41 -6.09 -17.48 -3.77
C GLU A 41 -6.84 -16.99 -5.03
N TYR A 42 -6.96 -15.68 -5.22
CA TYR A 42 -7.82 -15.06 -6.25
C TYR A 42 -7.06 -14.32 -7.35
N GLY A 43 -5.76 -14.13 -7.18
CA GLY A 43 -4.92 -13.42 -8.14
C GLY A 43 -4.87 -11.90 -7.92
N ILE A 44 -3.88 -11.28 -8.57
CA ILE A 44 -3.58 -9.85 -8.38
C ILE A 44 -4.66 -8.92 -8.95
N GLU A 45 -5.29 -9.29 -10.07
CA GLU A 45 -6.31 -8.45 -10.70
C GLU A 45 -7.58 -8.36 -9.86
N ASP A 46 -8.02 -9.47 -9.29
CA ASP A 46 -9.18 -9.47 -8.39
C ASP A 46 -8.88 -8.71 -7.10
N PHE A 47 -7.69 -8.90 -6.53
CA PHE A 47 -7.22 -8.12 -5.39
C PHE A 47 -7.27 -6.61 -5.67
N ARG A 48 -6.79 -6.13 -6.83
CA ARG A 48 -6.80 -4.72 -7.19
C ARG A 48 -8.20 -4.14 -7.29
N ARG A 49 -9.15 -4.90 -7.84
CA ARG A 49 -10.56 -4.48 -7.86
C ARG A 49 -11.13 -4.35 -6.45
N LYS A 50 -10.84 -5.31 -5.58
CA LYS A 50 -11.31 -5.28 -4.18
C LYS A 50 -10.64 -4.17 -3.36
N GLU A 51 -9.33 -3.95 -3.58
CA GLU A 51 -8.59 -2.86 -2.95
C GLU A 51 -9.19 -1.49 -3.31
N LYS A 52 -9.63 -1.30 -4.56
CA LYS A 52 -10.33 -0.08 -5.01
C LYS A 52 -11.64 0.13 -4.23
N TYR A 53 -12.47 -0.90 -4.10
CA TYR A 53 -13.70 -0.81 -3.31
C TYR A 53 -13.46 -0.46 -1.84
N VAL A 54 -12.42 -1.03 -1.22
CA VAL A 54 -12.05 -0.66 0.16
C VAL A 54 -11.73 0.83 0.27
N VAL A 55 -11.03 1.41 -0.69
CA VAL A 55 -10.73 2.85 -0.70
C VAL A 55 -11.99 3.69 -0.90
N GLU A 56 -12.87 3.28 -1.82
CA GLU A 56 -14.15 3.96 -2.06
C GLU A 56 -15.03 3.95 -0.80
N ASP A 57 -15.18 2.80 -0.15
CA ASP A 57 -15.96 2.66 1.09
C ASP A 57 -15.38 3.53 2.23
N LEU A 58 -14.04 3.56 2.36
CA LEU A 58 -13.37 4.39 3.36
C LEU A 58 -13.52 5.89 3.08
N ALA A 59 -13.56 6.27 1.82
CA ALA A 59 -13.73 7.67 1.40
C ALA A 59 -15.16 8.19 1.66
N GLU A 60 -16.15 7.31 1.71
CA GLU A 60 -17.54 7.65 2.04
C GLU A 60 -17.78 7.84 3.55
N LEU A 61 -16.84 7.39 4.39
CA LEU A 61 -16.99 7.56 5.84
C LEU A 61 -16.91 9.06 6.20
N PRO A 62 -17.76 9.54 7.12
CA PRO A 62 -17.76 10.94 7.56
C PRO A 62 -16.59 11.21 8.54
N ILE A 63 -15.39 10.87 8.13
CA ILE A 63 -14.16 11.03 8.93
C ILE A 63 -13.28 12.05 8.22
N ASP A 64 -13.13 13.22 8.82
CA ASP A 64 -12.18 14.22 8.38
C ASP A 64 -10.77 13.96 8.94
N LYS A 65 -9.75 14.51 8.28
CA LYS A 65 -8.36 14.50 8.80
C LYS A 65 -7.81 13.07 8.94
N VAL A 66 -7.80 12.34 7.85
CA VAL A 66 -7.25 10.98 7.76
C VAL A 66 -5.98 10.96 6.92
N ILE A 67 -5.01 10.16 7.34
CA ILE A 67 -3.84 9.82 6.56
C ILE A 67 -3.95 8.36 6.13
N TYR A 68 -4.00 8.14 4.82
CA TYR A 68 -4.02 6.81 4.23
C TYR A 68 -2.63 6.39 3.77
N ALA A 69 -2.16 5.22 4.21
CA ALA A 69 -0.98 4.57 3.64
C ALA A 69 -1.43 3.53 2.61
N THR A 70 -1.21 3.82 1.33
CA THR A 70 -1.61 2.93 0.23
C THR A 70 -0.63 1.77 0.04
N GLY A 71 -1.11 0.64 -0.49
CA GLY A 71 -0.26 -0.37 -1.09
C GLY A 71 0.62 0.21 -2.21
N GLY A 72 1.82 -0.34 -2.41
CA GLY A 72 2.78 0.22 -3.39
C GLY A 72 2.30 0.19 -4.84
N GLY A 73 1.43 -0.73 -5.18
CA GLY A 73 0.88 -0.87 -6.53
C GLY A 73 -0.47 -0.21 -6.73
N TYR A 74 -1.15 0.23 -5.67
CA TYR A 74 -2.48 0.83 -5.78
C TYR A 74 -2.50 2.08 -6.69
N PRO A 75 -1.60 3.06 -6.50
CA PRO A 75 -1.60 4.27 -7.35
C PRO A 75 -1.27 4.01 -8.83
N CYS A 76 -0.68 2.84 -9.12
CA CYS A 76 -0.25 2.47 -10.49
C CYS A 76 -1.31 1.65 -11.24
N TRP A 77 -2.45 1.37 -10.62
CA TRP A 77 -3.51 0.57 -11.22
C TRP A 77 -4.62 1.47 -11.77
N GLU A 78 -4.91 1.32 -13.09
CA GLU A 78 -5.97 2.08 -13.78
C GLU A 78 -5.94 3.59 -13.46
N ASP A 79 -7.07 4.15 -13.03
CA ASP A 79 -7.30 5.55 -12.69
C ASP A 79 -7.15 5.86 -11.18
N ASN A 80 -6.61 4.92 -10.40
CA ASN A 80 -6.54 5.05 -8.93
C ASN A 80 -5.76 6.29 -8.48
N MET A 81 -4.73 6.72 -9.24
CA MET A 81 -3.98 7.93 -8.87
C MET A 81 -4.82 9.20 -9.04
N GLU A 82 -5.67 9.26 -10.05
CA GLU A 82 -6.63 10.35 -10.26
C GLU A 82 -7.64 10.39 -9.11
N CYS A 83 -8.22 9.24 -8.75
CA CYS A 83 -9.13 9.13 -7.60
C CYS A 83 -8.47 9.59 -6.30
N LEU A 84 -7.22 9.19 -6.04
CA LEU A 84 -6.48 9.63 -4.85
C LEU A 84 -6.28 11.15 -4.80
N LYS A 85 -6.04 11.80 -5.94
CA LYS A 85 -5.89 13.27 -6.01
C LYS A 85 -7.20 13.99 -5.72
N GLU A 86 -8.33 13.42 -6.09
CA GLU A 86 -9.65 13.97 -5.77
C GLU A 86 -9.97 13.86 -4.28
N LEU A 87 -9.53 12.78 -3.62
CA LEU A 87 -9.71 12.57 -2.19
C LEU A 87 -8.86 13.48 -1.31
N GLY A 88 -7.69 13.94 -1.79
CA GLY A 88 -6.83 14.82 -1.01
C GLY A 88 -5.40 14.97 -1.51
N THR A 89 -4.53 15.42 -0.60
CA THR A 89 -3.12 15.65 -0.91
C THR A 89 -2.34 14.34 -0.94
N SER A 90 -1.78 14.00 -2.09
CA SER A 90 -0.92 12.82 -2.24
C SER A 90 0.54 13.17 -1.95
N ILE A 91 1.20 12.34 -1.13
CA ILE A 91 2.61 12.48 -0.77
C ILE A 91 3.37 11.25 -1.26
N TYR A 92 4.35 11.46 -2.11
CA TYR A 92 5.23 10.41 -2.61
C TYR A 92 6.54 10.36 -1.82
N LEU A 93 6.81 9.22 -1.18
CA LEU A 93 8.07 8.98 -0.49
C LEU A 93 9.10 8.45 -1.49
N LYS A 94 9.87 9.37 -2.06
CA LYS A 94 10.90 9.03 -3.07
C LYS A 94 12.14 8.45 -2.40
N TRP A 95 12.58 7.30 -2.91
CA TRP A 95 13.84 6.64 -2.56
C TRP A 95 14.54 6.17 -3.82
N GLU A 96 15.86 6.09 -3.78
CA GLU A 96 16.60 5.45 -4.86
C GLU A 96 16.31 3.94 -4.88
N PRO A 97 16.09 3.34 -6.08
CA PRO A 97 15.72 1.92 -6.22
C PRO A 97 16.66 0.97 -5.49
N GLU A 98 17.98 1.25 -5.53
CA GLU A 98 19.01 0.46 -4.87
C GLU A 98 18.82 0.39 -3.35
N HIS A 99 18.42 1.50 -2.73
CA HIS A 99 18.12 1.53 -1.29
C HIS A 99 16.87 0.72 -0.96
N LEU A 100 15.85 0.78 -1.82
CA LEU A 100 14.63 -0.01 -1.64
C LEU A 100 14.88 -1.51 -1.82
N ALA A 101 15.66 -1.90 -2.83
CA ALA A 101 16.04 -3.29 -3.06
C ALA A 101 16.80 -3.88 -1.85
N LYS A 102 17.81 -3.16 -1.35
CA LYS A 102 18.54 -3.57 -0.13
C LYS A 102 17.64 -3.71 1.09
N ARG A 103 16.73 -2.76 1.30
CA ARG A 103 15.75 -2.85 2.41
C ARG A 103 14.82 -4.04 2.26
N LEU A 104 14.37 -4.34 1.03
CA LEU A 104 13.54 -5.51 0.75
C LEU A 104 14.27 -6.81 1.04
N MET A 105 15.55 -6.93 0.66
CA MET A 105 16.37 -8.11 0.96
C MET A 105 16.54 -8.38 2.46
N LEU A 106 16.46 -7.35 3.29
CA LEU A 106 16.55 -7.44 4.75
C LEU A 106 15.20 -7.72 5.44
N THR A 107 14.09 -7.71 4.68
CA THR A 107 12.75 -7.93 5.22
C THR A 107 12.24 -9.33 4.88
N ASP A 108 11.33 -9.84 5.70
CA ASP A 108 10.60 -11.07 5.36
C ASP A 108 9.68 -10.81 4.16
N LEU A 109 10.01 -11.43 3.03
CA LEU A 109 9.24 -11.33 1.79
C LEU A 109 8.03 -12.27 1.76
N SER A 110 7.80 -13.09 2.80
CA SER A 110 6.66 -14.02 2.87
C SER A 110 5.31 -13.29 2.79
N THR A 111 5.26 -12.06 3.31
CA THR A 111 4.10 -11.18 3.28
C THR A 111 3.89 -10.48 1.92
N ARG A 112 4.77 -10.73 0.94
CA ARG A 112 4.79 -10.05 -0.37
C ARG A 112 4.92 -11.04 -1.52
N PRO A 113 3.85 -11.74 -1.91
CA PRO A 113 3.90 -12.83 -2.88
C PRO A 113 4.58 -12.46 -4.20
N VAL A 114 4.36 -11.24 -4.68
CA VAL A 114 4.93 -10.74 -5.95
C VAL A 114 6.45 -10.53 -5.91
N LEU A 115 7.08 -10.58 -4.73
CA LEU A 115 8.52 -10.40 -4.54
C LEU A 115 9.24 -11.67 -4.10
N GLN A 116 8.52 -12.72 -3.72
CA GLN A 116 9.12 -13.96 -3.23
C GLN A 116 10.07 -14.59 -4.26
N GLY A 117 11.25 -15.00 -3.79
CA GLY A 117 12.24 -15.68 -4.60
C GLY A 117 13.02 -14.81 -5.59
N ARG A 118 12.80 -13.50 -5.60
CA ARG A 118 13.53 -12.57 -6.47
C ARG A 118 14.91 -12.26 -5.93
N THR A 119 15.87 -12.17 -6.83
CA THR A 119 17.21 -11.65 -6.56
C THR A 119 17.19 -10.13 -6.41
N GLU A 120 18.30 -9.54 -5.91
CA GLU A 120 18.42 -8.07 -5.81
C GLU A 120 18.28 -7.39 -7.18
N GLU A 121 18.84 -7.97 -8.24
CA GLU A 121 18.74 -7.46 -9.62
C GLU A 121 17.29 -7.50 -10.14
N GLU A 122 16.58 -8.59 -9.87
CA GLU A 122 15.17 -8.72 -10.23
C GLU A 122 14.27 -7.76 -9.43
N LEU A 123 14.62 -7.48 -8.16
CA LEU A 123 13.93 -6.46 -7.35
C LEU A 123 14.20 -5.06 -7.89
N LEU A 124 15.43 -4.74 -8.30
CA LEU A 124 15.77 -3.46 -8.93
C LEU A 124 15.00 -3.24 -10.24
N SER A 125 14.85 -4.29 -11.05
CA SER A 125 14.07 -4.22 -12.29
C SER A 125 12.56 -4.08 -12.05
N PHE A 126 12.09 -4.49 -10.88
CA PHE A 126 10.66 -4.46 -10.53
C PHE A 126 10.23 -3.14 -9.86
N ILE A 127 11.16 -2.45 -9.16
CA ILE A 127 10.92 -1.18 -8.46
C ILE A 127 10.80 -0.02 -9.43
#